data_12d0a6f31065bb600435fb0eeb906b7f
#
_entry.id   12d0a6f31065bb600435fb0eeb906b7f
#
_cell.length_a   1.000
_cell.length_b   1.000
_cell.length_c   1.000
_cell.angle_alpha   90.00
_cell.angle_beta   90.00
_cell.angle_gamma   90.00
#
_symmetry.space_group_name_H-M   'P 1'
#
loop_
_entity.id
_entity.type
_entity.pdbx_description
1 polymer ?
#
loop_
_entity_poly.entity_id
_entity_poly.type
_entity_poly.pdbx_seq_one_letter_code
_entity_poly.pdbx_strand_id
1 'polypeptide(L)'
;TDEALTKIRAGSVAFDIYTPSYDQIGRLVTGGLLRPLNHSYIPNITNVWPAFSNPWYDGQWRYSVPYTVYTTGIGWRTDQIPADIGALANPYDVLWDPAYKNQTAVIDDGHTAMSMVLLKLGKTDVNTSSADDLAKVADALNQMRENTAPSITATMFNDLPAGLISV
;
A
#
# COMPACT_ATOMS: atom_id res chain seq x y z
N THR A 1 -0.07 -9.69 7.02
CA THR A 1 -1.00 -8.59 7.23
C THR A 1 -2.41 -9.07 7.54
N ASP A 2 -3.21 -9.62 6.63
CA ASP A 2 -4.53 -10.21 6.95
C ASP A 2 -4.40 -11.45 7.83
N GLU A 3 -3.33 -12.21 7.70
CA GLU A 3 -3.00 -13.32 8.59
C GLU A 3 -2.83 -12.85 10.05
N ALA A 4 -2.11 -11.74 10.28
CA ALA A 4 -1.94 -11.19 11.60
C ALA A 4 -3.27 -10.76 12.22
N LEU A 5 -4.12 -10.06 11.45
CA LEU A 5 -5.45 -9.66 11.89
C LEU A 5 -6.33 -10.88 12.26
N THR A 6 -6.24 -11.95 11.48
CA THR A 6 -6.97 -13.20 11.74
C THR A 6 -6.49 -13.84 13.06
N LYS A 7 -5.18 -13.90 13.29
CA LYS A 7 -4.60 -14.44 14.53
C LYS A 7 -4.96 -13.60 15.76
N ILE A 8 -4.97 -12.28 15.62
CA ILE A 8 -5.39 -11.35 16.68
C ILE A 8 -6.86 -11.59 17.04
N ARG A 9 -7.74 -11.66 16.05
CA ARG A 9 -9.18 -11.94 16.26
C ARG A 9 -9.43 -13.28 16.92
N ALA A 10 -8.65 -14.28 16.57
CA ALA A 10 -8.74 -15.62 17.15
C ALA A 10 -8.13 -15.70 18.56
N GLY A 11 -7.44 -14.65 19.06
CA GLY A 11 -6.73 -14.70 20.33
C GLY A 11 -5.59 -15.71 20.36
N SER A 12 -5.09 -16.13 19.19
CA SER A 12 -4.05 -17.16 19.07
C SER A 12 -2.63 -16.63 19.17
N VAL A 13 -2.45 -15.31 19.29
CA VAL A 13 -1.16 -14.64 19.48
C VAL A 13 -1.25 -13.64 20.63
N ALA A 14 -0.19 -13.61 21.45
CA ALA A 14 0.03 -12.57 22.44
C ALA A 14 1.19 -11.68 21.97
N PHE A 15 0.98 -10.37 21.98
CA PHE A 15 2.01 -9.38 21.65
C PHE A 15 1.69 -8.08 22.39
N ASP A 16 2.72 -7.30 22.66
CA ASP A 16 2.57 -6.02 23.36
C ASP A 16 2.37 -4.87 22.40
N ILE A 17 3.04 -4.92 21.24
CA ILE A 17 2.99 -3.89 20.21
C ILE A 17 2.84 -4.55 18.83
N TYR A 18 2.01 -3.97 17.99
CA TYR A 18 1.83 -4.34 16.59
C TYR A 18 1.89 -3.08 15.71
N THR A 19 2.64 -3.13 14.62
CA THR A 19 2.82 -2.02 13.67
C THR A 19 2.20 -2.34 12.32
N PRO A 20 0.87 -2.20 12.17
CA PRO A 20 0.18 -2.39 10.91
C PRO A 20 0.08 -1.10 10.09
N SER A 21 -0.39 -1.22 8.87
CA SER A 21 -0.87 -0.10 8.07
C SER A 21 -2.19 0.47 8.61
N TYR A 22 -2.50 1.70 8.24
CA TYR A 22 -3.63 2.48 8.76
C TYR A 22 -5.00 1.81 8.54
N ASP A 23 -5.19 1.11 7.43
CA ASP A 23 -6.41 0.37 7.11
C ASP A 23 -6.72 -0.74 8.13
N GLN A 24 -5.67 -1.40 8.62
CA GLN A 24 -5.81 -2.43 9.64
C GLN A 24 -6.06 -1.86 11.03
N ILE A 25 -5.47 -0.69 11.36
CA ILE A 25 -5.75 -0.01 12.63
C ILE A 25 -7.25 0.26 12.74
N GLY A 26 -7.88 0.81 11.72
CA GLY A 26 -9.32 1.05 11.69
C GLY A 26 -10.15 -0.21 11.98
N ARG A 27 -9.77 -1.35 11.39
CA ARG A 27 -10.42 -2.65 11.64
C ARG A 27 -10.23 -3.15 13.07
N LEU A 28 -9.03 -2.96 13.64
CA LEU A 28 -8.73 -3.34 15.02
C LEU A 28 -9.47 -2.48 16.03
N VAL A 29 -9.56 -1.17 15.80
CA VAL A 29 -10.33 -0.22 16.63
C VAL A 29 -11.81 -0.58 16.60
N THR A 30 -12.40 -0.72 15.42
CA THR A 30 -13.82 -1.08 15.26
C THR A 30 -14.13 -2.45 15.85
N GLY A 31 -13.19 -3.38 15.78
CA GLY A 31 -13.31 -4.72 16.36
C GLY A 31 -13.11 -4.77 17.87
N GLY A 32 -12.78 -3.65 18.54
CA GLY A 32 -12.52 -3.62 19.99
C GLY A 32 -11.30 -4.43 20.43
N LEU A 33 -10.32 -4.61 19.52
CA LEU A 33 -9.16 -5.48 19.73
C LEU A 33 -7.94 -4.74 20.29
N LEU A 34 -8.02 -3.44 20.46
CA LEU A 34 -6.95 -2.60 21.00
C LEU A 34 -7.34 -2.02 22.36
N ARG A 35 -6.33 -1.84 23.19
CA ARG A 35 -6.48 -1.12 24.47
C ARG A 35 -6.21 0.37 24.26
N PRO A 36 -6.98 1.27 24.90
CA PRO A 36 -6.67 2.69 24.87
C PRO A 36 -5.26 2.97 25.42
N LEU A 37 -4.58 3.89 24.79
CA LEU A 37 -3.24 4.34 25.22
C LEU A 37 -3.36 5.32 26.39
N ASN A 38 -2.41 5.25 27.33
CA ASN A 38 -2.24 6.30 28.33
C ASN A 38 -1.22 7.32 27.84
N HIS A 39 -1.69 8.45 27.34
CA HIS A 39 -0.86 9.51 26.76
C HIS A 39 0.13 10.10 27.76
N SER A 40 -0.07 9.97 29.09
CA SER A 40 0.89 10.44 30.07
C SER A 40 2.24 9.68 29.99
N TYR A 41 2.24 8.47 29.43
CA TYR A 41 3.44 7.68 29.19
C TYR A 41 4.07 7.91 27.84
N ILE A 42 3.41 8.70 26.98
CA ILE A 42 3.83 8.95 25.58
C ILE A 42 3.88 10.47 25.33
N PRO A 43 4.68 11.25 26.10
CA PRO A 43 4.66 12.71 25.99
C PRO A 43 5.08 13.21 24.60
N ASN A 44 5.91 12.45 23.90
CA ASN A 44 6.38 12.81 22.56
C ASN A 44 5.31 12.70 21.46
N ILE A 45 4.11 12.20 21.74
CA ILE A 45 3.00 12.22 20.79
C ILE A 45 2.65 13.66 20.34
N THR A 46 2.96 14.65 21.15
CA THR A 46 2.80 16.07 20.80
C THR A 46 3.72 16.53 19.68
N ASN A 47 4.76 15.79 19.36
CA ASN A 47 5.69 16.07 18.25
C ASN A 47 5.19 15.55 16.90
N VAL A 48 4.06 14.86 16.86
CA VAL A 48 3.43 14.42 15.60
C VAL A 48 3.09 15.63 14.75
N TRP A 49 3.46 15.59 13.49
CA TRP A 49 3.19 16.68 12.57
C TRP A 49 1.68 16.95 12.47
N PRO A 50 1.25 18.21 12.43
CA PRO A 50 -0.17 18.57 12.38
C PRO A 50 -0.95 17.87 11.26
N ALA A 51 -0.30 17.62 10.11
CA ALA A 51 -0.90 16.92 8.98
C ALA A 51 -1.34 15.46 9.31
N PHE A 52 -0.76 14.86 10.34
CA PHE A 52 -1.09 13.49 10.78
C PHE A 52 -1.85 13.46 12.11
N SER A 53 -2.16 14.62 12.68
CA SER A 53 -2.97 14.68 13.88
C SER A 53 -4.43 14.29 13.58
N ASN A 54 -5.08 13.62 14.53
CA ASN A 54 -6.48 13.23 14.44
C ASN A 54 -6.85 12.41 13.19
N PRO A 55 -6.20 11.27 12.94
CA PRO A 55 -6.48 10.44 11.78
C PRO A 55 -7.91 9.87 11.83
N TRP A 56 -8.52 9.70 10.66
CA TRP A 56 -9.90 9.20 10.56
C TRP A 56 -10.09 7.78 11.14
N TYR A 57 -9.04 6.97 11.18
CA TYR A 57 -9.07 5.60 11.67
C TYR A 57 -8.88 5.48 13.19
N ASP A 58 -8.39 6.53 13.86
CA ASP A 58 -8.18 6.56 15.31
C ASP A 58 -8.17 8.01 15.82
N GLY A 59 -9.36 8.56 16.10
CA GLY A 59 -9.51 9.93 16.57
C GLY A 59 -8.69 10.19 17.83
N GLN A 60 -7.93 11.29 17.83
CA GLN A 60 -7.09 11.74 18.93
C GLN A 60 -5.99 10.75 19.36
N TRP A 61 -5.58 9.84 18.48
CA TRP A 61 -4.57 8.82 18.78
C TRP A 61 -4.90 8.00 20.03
N ARG A 62 -6.16 7.62 20.17
CA ARG A 62 -6.65 6.92 21.34
C ARG A 62 -6.08 5.51 21.49
N TYR A 63 -5.77 4.85 20.41
CA TYR A 63 -5.37 3.44 20.36
C TYR A 63 -4.04 3.20 19.66
N SER A 64 -3.54 4.17 18.91
CA SER A 64 -2.32 4.03 18.12
C SER A 64 -1.42 5.26 18.22
N VAL A 65 -0.17 5.10 17.79
CA VAL A 65 0.82 6.18 17.64
C VAL A 65 1.42 6.08 16.26
N PRO A 66 1.55 7.17 15.49
CA PRO A 66 2.19 7.13 14.18
C PRO A 66 3.67 6.77 14.35
N TYR A 67 4.13 5.79 13.57
CA TYR A 67 5.52 5.35 13.58
C TYR A 67 6.27 5.88 12.36
N THR A 68 5.72 5.64 11.17
CA THR A 68 6.34 6.06 9.90
C THR A 68 5.27 6.38 8.87
N VAL A 69 5.66 7.20 7.91
CA VAL A 69 4.87 7.51 6.72
C VAL A 69 5.71 7.18 5.50
N TYR A 70 5.11 6.55 4.52
CA TYR A 70 5.74 6.25 3.25
C TYR A 70 4.76 6.49 2.10
N THR A 71 5.29 6.67 0.93
CA THR A 71 4.55 6.76 -0.32
C THR A 71 4.93 5.59 -1.22
N THR A 72 3.98 5.14 -2.03
CA THR A 72 4.23 4.15 -3.07
C THR A 72 4.20 4.84 -4.42
N GLY A 73 5.11 4.49 -5.30
CA GLY A 73 5.22 5.06 -6.63
C GLY A 73 5.87 4.06 -7.61
N ILE A 74 6.13 4.52 -8.81
CA ILE A 74 6.85 3.74 -9.82
C ILE A 74 8.35 4.01 -9.69
N GLY A 75 9.13 2.94 -9.62
CA GLY A 75 10.58 2.98 -9.73
C GLY A 75 11.04 2.18 -10.94
N TRP A 76 12.10 2.60 -11.62
CA TRP A 76 12.66 1.88 -12.78
C TRP A 76 14.17 2.00 -12.86
N ARG A 77 14.78 1.03 -13.54
CA ARG A 77 16.21 1.00 -13.80
C ARG A 77 16.54 1.78 -15.05
N THR A 78 17.20 2.91 -14.93
CA THR A 78 17.57 3.78 -16.06
C THR A 78 18.65 3.19 -16.95
N ASP A 79 19.41 2.20 -16.47
CA ASP A 79 20.41 1.46 -17.27
C ASP A 79 19.79 0.37 -18.15
N GLN A 80 18.58 -0.10 -17.83
CA GLN A 80 17.84 -1.10 -18.60
C GLN A 80 16.67 -0.47 -19.38
N ILE A 81 16.08 0.57 -18.85
CA ILE A 81 14.97 1.31 -19.45
C ILE A 81 15.43 2.76 -19.67
N PRO A 82 15.93 3.10 -20.86
CA PRO A 82 16.41 4.45 -21.16
C PRO A 82 15.29 5.49 -21.28
N ALA A 83 14.02 5.06 -21.43
CA ALA A 83 12.89 5.95 -21.44
C ALA A 83 12.65 6.56 -20.05
N ASP A 84 12.38 7.86 -20.00
CA ASP A 84 11.97 8.52 -18.75
C ASP A 84 10.50 8.22 -18.45
N ILE A 85 10.28 7.20 -17.63
CA ILE A 85 8.94 6.79 -17.19
C ILE A 85 8.25 7.93 -16.43
N GLY A 86 9.02 8.76 -15.71
CA GLY A 86 8.48 9.92 -14.98
C GLY A 86 7.92 11.01 -15.88
N ALA A 87 8.34 11.06 -17.15
CA ALA A 87 7.84 12.02 -18.14
C ALA A 87 6.56 11.56 -18.87
N LEU A 88 6.10 10.34 -18.64
CA LEU A 88 4.84 9.86 -19.21
C LEU A 88 3.65 10.66 -18.66
N ALA A 89 2.63 10.86 -19.47
CA ALA A 89 1.39 11.52 -19.04
C ALA A 89 0.75 10.80 -17.83
N ASN A 90 0.89 9.49 -17.77
CA ASN A 90 0.58 8.69 -16.61
C ASN A 90 1.69 7.62 -16.43
N PRO A 91 2.60 7.77 -15.46
CA PRO A 91 3.68 6.83 -15.25
C PRO A 91 3.23 5.39 -14.97
N TYR A 92 2.02 5.21 -14.45
CA TYR A 92 1.47 3.87 -14.20
C TYR A 92 1.20 3.08 -15.49
N ASP A 93 1.10 3.72 -16.66
CA ASP A 93 0.86 3.03 -17.92
C ASP A 93 1.94 2.00 -18.26
N VAL A 94 3.16 2.19 -17.78
CA VAL A 94 4.27 1.25 -17.98
C VAL A 94 3.95 -0.17 -17.50
N LEU A 95 3.14 -0.32 -16.47
CA LEU A 95 2.73 -1.62 -15.93
C LEU A 95 1.74 -2.37 -16.81
N TRP A 96 1.21 -1.73 -17.87
CA TRP A 96 0.32 -2.34 -18.86
C TRP A 96 0.95 -2.42 -20.25
N ASP A 97 2.16 -1.87 -20.45
CA ASP A 97 2.84 -1.86 -21.73
C ASP A 97 3.51 -3.21 -21.98
N PRO A 98 3.10 -3.96 -23.04
CA PRO A 98 3.70 -5.26 -23.38
C PRO A 98 5.20 -5.22 -23.65
N ALA A 99 5.77 -4.04 -23.94
CA ALA A 99 7.22 -3.87 -24.11
C ALA A 99 8.02 -4.27 -22.86
N TYR A 100 7.39 -4.20 -21.69
CA TYR A 100 8.02 -4.54 -20.40
C TYR A 100 7.59 -5.91 -19.86
N LYS A 101 7.15 -6.80 -20.74
CA LYS A 101 6.68 -8.14 -20.34
C LYS A 101 7.76 -8.91 -19.58
N ASN A 102 7.38 -9.48 -18.45
CA ASN A 102 8.26 -10.20 -17.50
C ASN A 102 9.39 -9.34 -16.88
N GLN A 103 9.31 -8.01 -17.01
CA GLN A 103 10.29 -7.08 -16.46
C GLN A 103 9.71 -6.21 -15.34
N THR A 104 8.42 -6.35 -15.05
CA THR A 104 7.69 -5.54 -14.07
C THR A 104 7.45 -6.33 -12.78
N ALA A 105 7.35 -5.61 -11.66
CA ALA A 105 6.89 -6.17 -10.41
C ALA A 105 5.82 -5.28 -9.76
N VAL A 106 4.95 -5.90 -9.00
CA VAL A 106 3.95 -5.24 -8.18
C VAL A 106 4.08 -5.75 -6.75
N ILE A 107 3.97 -4.84 -5.78
CA ILE A 107 4.02 -5.21 -4.37
C ILE A 107 2.89 -6.18 -4.03
N ASP A 108 3.19 -7.20 -3.21
CA ASP A 108 2.21 -8.16 -2.70
C ASP A 108 1.32 -7.52 -1.62
N ASP A 109 0.52 -6.55 -2.04
CA ASP A 109 -0.44 -5.84 -1.22
C ASP A 109 -1.65 -5.44 -2.06
N GLY A 110 -2.82 -6.01 -1.74
CA GLY A 110 -4.04 -5.82 -2.52
C GLY A 110 -4.54 -4.37 -2.52
N HIS A 111 -4.43 -3.66 -1.41
CA HIS A 111 -4.85 -2.26 -1.34
C HIS A 111 -3.98 -1.36 -2.22
N THR A 112 -2.67 -1.56 -2.18
CA THR A 112 -1.71 -0.84 -3.03
C THR A 112 -1.96 -1.13 -4.51
N ALA A 113 -2.18 -2.40 -4.89
CA ALA A 113 -2.46 -2.77 -6.27
C ALA A 113 -3.75 -2.12 -6.80
N MET A 114 -4.82 -2.12 -6.00
CA MET A 114 -6.07 -1.44 -6.37
C MET A 114 -5.89 0.08 -6.50
N SER A 115 -5.18 0.70 -5.55
CA SER A 115 -4.91 2.14 -5.56
C SER A 115 -4.12 2.56 -6.81
N MET A 116 -3.11 1.77 -7.18
CA MET A 116 -2.31 1.98 -8.39
C MET A 116 -3.19 1.96 -9.66
N VAL A 117 -4.11 1.00 -9.77
CA VAL A 117 -5.04 0.94 -10.91
C VAL A 117 -5.98 2.14 -10.93
N LEU A 118 -6.52 2.55 -9.78
CA LEU A 118 -7.36 3.74 -9.70
C LEU A 118 -6.63 4.98 -10.19
N LEU A 119 -5.37 5.17 -9.77
CA LEU A 119 -4.52 6.26 -10.25
C LEU A 119 -4.25 6.17 -11.76
N LYS A 120 -4.00 4.96 -12.30
CA LYS A 120 -3.92 4.73 -13.75
C LYS A 120 -5.20 5.17 -14.48
N LEU A 121 -6.36 4.91 -13.89
CA LEU A 121 -7.66 5.29 -14.44
C LEU A 121 -8.00 6.79 -14.20
N GLY A 122 -7.07 7.57 -13.66
CA GLY A 122 -7.25 8.99 -13.35
C GLY A 122 -8.17 9.26 -12.15
N LYS A 123 -8.38 8.25 -11.29
CA LYS A 123 -9.16 8.39 -10.06
C LYS A 123 -8.26 8.75 -8.91
N THR A 124 -8.56 9.83 -8.21
CA THR A 124 -7.82 10.29 -7.03
C THR A 124 -8.38 9.74 -5.71
N ASP A 125 -9.64 9.32 -5.71
CA ASP A 125 -10.22 8.59 -4.56
C ASP A 125 -9.81 7.11 -4.63
N VAL A 126 -8.71 6.78 -3.99
CA VAL A 126 -8.17 5.42 -3.92
C VAL A 126 -8.89 4.52 -2.88
N ASN A 127 -9.84 5.09 -2.13
CA ASN A 127 -10.65 4.37 -1.13
C ASN A 127 -12.11 4.22 -1.59
N THR A 128 -12.36 4.31 -2.89
CA THR A 128 -13.71 4.19 -3.45
C THR A 128 -14.40 2.88 -3.06
N SER A 129 -15.69 2.95 -2.78
CA SER A 129 -16.57 1.79 -2.61
C SER A 129 -17.52 1.60 -3.82
N SER A 130 -17.30 2.34 -4.92
CA SER A 130 -18.10 2.24 -6.14
C SER A 130 -17.93 0.87 -6.79
N ALA A 131 -19.01 0.13 -6.95
CA ALA A 131 -18.98 -1.17 -7.63
C ALA A 131 -18.45 -1.08 -9.07
N ASP A 132 -18.79 0.01 -9.78
CA ASP A 132 -18.32 0.25 -11.14
C ASP A 132 -16.81 0.51 -11.20
N ASP A 133 -16.27 1.27 -10.26
CA ASP A 133 -14.83 1.52 -10.19
C ASP A 133 -14.08 0.23 -9.82
N LEU A 134 -14.60 -0.56 -8.87
CA LEU A 134 -14.00 -1.84 -8.49
C LEU A 134 -14.04 -2.87 -9.63
N ALA A 135 -15.10 -2.89 -10.43
CA ALA A 135 -15.15 -3.73 -11.64
C ALA A 135 -14.06 -3.35 -12.64
N LYS A 136 -13.90 -2.04 -12.92
CA LYS A 136 -12.83 -1.54 -13.79
C LYS A 136 -11.43 -1.86 -13.25
N VAL A 137 -11.25 -1.82 -11.93
CA VAL A 137 -9.99 -2.22 -11.28
C VAL A 137 -9.69 -3.69 -11.56
N ALA A 138 -10.68 -4.58 -11.39
CA ALA A 138 -10.52 -6.00 -11.64
C ALA A 138 -10.15 -6.30 -13.11
N ASP A 139 -10.84 -5.65 -14.05
CA ASP A 139 -10.56 -5.78 -15.48
C ASP A 139 -9.14 -5.29 -15.81
N ALA A 140 -8.74 -4.14 -15.29
CA ALA A 140 -7.41 -3.60 -15.53
C ALA A 140 -6.31 -4.49 -14.95
N LEU A 141 -6.48 -5.04 -13.74
CA LEU A 141 -5.52 -5.98 -13.15
C LEU A 141 -5.38 -7.26 -13.99
N ASN A 142 -6.49 -7.79 -14.56
CA ASN A 142 -6.43 -8.92 -15.46
C ASN A 142 -5.65 -8.58 -16.75
N GLN A 143 -5.90 -7.43 -17.35
CA GLN A 143 -5.16 -6.95 -18.53
C GLN A 143 -3.66 -6.78 -18.22
N MET A 144 -3.31 -6.21 -17.07
CA MET A 144 -1.92 -6.08 -16.64
C MET A 144 -1.25 -7.46 -16.57
N ARG A 145 -1.90 -8.44 -15.97
CA ARG A 145 -1.39 -9.81 -15.87
C ARG A 145 -1.13 -10.43 -17.24
N GLU A 146 -1.99 -10.19 -18.23
CA GLU A 146 -1.85 -10.71 -19.59
C GLU A 146 -0.75 -9.99 -20.37
N ASN A 147 -0.67 -8.67 -20.26
CA ASN A 147 0.24 -7.84 -21.03
C ASN A 147 1.69 -7.89 -20.52
N THR A 148 1.90 -7.62 -19.25
CA THR A 148 3.23 -7.48 -18.67
C THR A 148 3.63 -8.67 -17.79
N ALA A 149 2.66 -9.50 -17.35
CA ALA A 149 2.92 -10.64 -16.48
C ALA A 149 3.82 -10.27 -15.28
N PRO A 150 3.45 -9.26 -14.47
CA PRO A 150 4.29 -8.75 -13.41
C PRO A 150 4.55 -9.82 -12.34
N SER A 151 5.74 -9.80 -11.76
CA SER A 151 6.02 -10.55 -10.55
C SER A 151 5.28 -9.90 -9.38
N ILE A 152 4.55 -10.70 -8.58
CA ILE A 152 3.98 -10.23 -7.32
C ILE A 152 4.97 -10.57 -6.22
N THR A 153 5.55 -9.55 -5.59
CA THR A 153 6.66 -9.76 -4.66
C THR A 153 6.67 -8.74 -3.51
N ALA A 154 7.15 -9.20 -2.36
CA ALA A 154 7.51 -8.33 -1.24
C ALA A 154 9.02 -8.00 -1.24
N THR A 155 9.80 -8.54 -2.19
CA THR A 155 11.26 -8.47 -2.23
C THR A 155 11.80 -7.54 -3.32
N MET A 156 10.95 -6.69 -3.92
CA MET A 156 11.34 -5.77 -5.01
C MET A 156 12.56 -4.90 -4.66
N PHE A 157 12.77 -4.58 -3.38
CA PHE A 157 13.96 -3.84 -2.91
C PHE A 157 15.28 -4.58 -3.16
N ASN A 158 15.23 -5.90 -3.32
CA ASN A 158 16.39 -6.73 -3.69
C ASN A 158 16.37 -7.04 -5.19
N ASP A 159 15.20 -7.28 -5.75
CA ASP A 159 15.03 -7.77 -7.13
C ASP A 159 15.36 -6.68 -8.16
N LEU A 160 14.95 -5.43 -7.89
CA LEU A 160 15.24 -4.30 -8.76
C LEU A 160 16.74 -3.98 -8.84
N PRO A 161 17.50 -3.83 -7.73
CA PRO A 161 18.94 -3.64 -7.79
C PRO A 161 19.70 -4.83 -8.42
N ALA A 162 19.21 -6.06 -8.23
CA ALA A 162 19.78 -7.25 -8.82
C ALA A 162 19.52 -7.40 -10.32
N GLY A 163 18.63 -6.57 -10.90
CA GLY A 163 18.27 -6.63 -12.32
C GLY A 163 17.35 -7.79 -12.68
N LEU A 164 16.68 -8.37 -11.70
CA LEU A 164 15.67 -9.42 -11.91
C LEU A 164 14.34 -8.84 -12.43
N ILE A 165 14.10 -7.57 -12.12
CA ILE A 165 13.02 -6.75 -12.65
C ILE A 165 13.58 -5.39 -13.06
N SER A 166 12.88 -4.67 -13.92
CA SER A 166 13.30 -3.36 -14.42
C SER A 166 12.37 -2.22 -14.04
N VAL A 167 11.09 -2.54 -13.67
CA VAL A 167 10.05 -1.61 -13.20
C VAL A 167 9.33 -2.17 -11.99
#